data_9197aa6e99eee812512d1e80dc8e56a3
#
_entry.id   9197aa6e99eee812512d1e80dc8e56a3
#
_cell.length_a   1.000
_cell.length_b   1.000
_cell.length_c   1.000
_cell.angle_alpha   90.00
_cell.angle_beta   90.00
_cell.angle_gamma   90.00
#
_symmetry.space_group_name_H-M   'P 1'
#
loop_
_entity.id
_entity.type
_entity.pdbx_description
1 polymer ?
#
loop_
_entity_poly.entity_id
_entity_poly.type
_entity_poly.pdbx_seq_one_letter_code
_entity_poly.pdbx_strand_id
1 'polypeptide(L)'
;MPAIENSSRLKKFWRERVVGLVVAQLTQGFTPQQIALTLALGVSLALFPILGATTFLCAVVAFWLKLNQPVIQLVNWLAYPLQFALLLPFIRCGEWLLHAPPVTISIPQMLQQFHAAPGNFLREFGLTGLHGIFAWLLSAPMGAALIYFTALSPLKKLAQLKK
;
A
#
# COMPACT_ATOMS: atom_id res chain seq x y z
N MET A 1 -12.68 -26.60 -23.27
CA MET A 1 -13.16 -26.09 -21.97
C MET A 1 -12.14 -26.19 -20.83
N PRO A 2 -10.84 -25.86 -20.98
CA PRO A 2 -9.86 -25.95 -19.88
C PRO A 2 -9.69 -24.67 -19.05
N ALA A 3 -10.19 -23.53 -19.52
CA ALA A 3 -9.94 -22.23 -18.88
C ALA A 3 -10.71 -22.00 -17.56
N ILE A 4 -11.87 -22.63 -17.40
CA ILE A 4 -12.75 -22.42 -16.21
C ILE A 4 -12.21 -23.25 -15.02
N GLU A 5 -11.65 -24.41 -15.28
CA GLU A 5 -11.08 -25.29 -14.24
C GLU A 5 -9.80 -24.69 -13.63
N ASN A 6 -8.99 -24.03 -14.44
CA ASN A 6 -7.75 -23.38 -13.97
C ASN A 6 -8.03 -22.17 -13.08
N SER A 7 -9.11 -21.40 -13.36
CA SER A 7 -9.50 -20.25 -12.51
C SER A 7 -10.03 -20.68 -11.15
N SER A 8 -10.69 -21.82 -11.05
CA SER A 8 -11.20 -22.35 -9.78
C SER A 8 -10.07 -22.93 -8.91
N ARG A 9 -9.08 -23.59 -9.50
CA ARG A 9 -7.88 -24.11 -8.82
C ARG A 9 -7.00 -22.96 -8.29
N LEU A 10 -6.79 -21.93 -9.10
CA LEU A 10 -6.06 -20.72 -8.67
C LEU A 10 -6.75 -20.01 -7.51
N LYS A 11 -8.07 -19.79 -7.59
CA LYS A 11 -8.86 -19.20 -6.49
C LYS A 11 -8.80 -20.05 -5.21
N LYS A 12 -8.87 -21.37 -5.33
CA LYS A 12 -8.76 -22.29 -4.20
C LYS A 12 -7.37 -22.22 -3.57
N PHE A 13 -6.32 -22.25 -4.38
CA PHE A 13 -4.91 -22.17 -3.95
C PHE A 13 -4.61 -20.84 -3.23
N TRP A 14 -5.05 -19.72 -3.80
CA TRP A 14 -4.89 -18.40 -3.18
C TRP A 14 -5.67 -18.30 -1.87
N ARG A 15 -6.90 -18.81 -1.85
CA ARG A 15 -7.74 -18.82 -0.65
C ARG A 15 -7.11 -19.66 0.46
N GLU A 16 -6.60 -20.83 0.14
CA GLU A 16 -5.97 -21.73 1.12
C GLU A 16 -4.68 -21.11 1.69
N ARG A 17 -3.86 -20.46 0.86
CA ARG A 17 -2.66 -19.76 1.32
C ARG A 17 -2.98 -18.54 2.17
N VAL A 18 -3.92 -17.71 1.77
CA VAL A 18 -4.32 -16.52 2.53
C VAL A 18 -4.97 -16.93 3.85
N VAL A 19 -5.89 -17.91 3.82
CA VAL A 19 -6.50 -18.43 5.05
C VAL A 19 -5.45 -19.08 5.96
N GLY A 20 -4.51 -19.84 5.40
CA GLY A 20 -3.42 -20.44 6.15
C GLY A 20 -2.55 -19.40 6.87
N LEU A 21 -2.19 -18.31 6.19
CA LEU A 21 -1.45 -17.19 6.79
C LEU A 21 -2.24 -16.52 7.92
N VAL A 22 -3.52 -16.25 7.69
CA VAL A 22 -4.40 -15.64 8.71
C VAL A 22 -4.53 -16.55 9.93
N VAL A 23 -4.76 -17.85 9.71
CA VAL A 23 -4.86 -18.84 10.77
C VAL A 23 -3.55 -18.94 11.55
N ALA A 24 -2.40 -18.94 10.88
CA ALA A 24 -1.09 -18.92 11.51
C ALA A 24 -0.91 -17.67 12.41
N GLN A 25 -1.38 -16.50 11.96
CA GLN A 25 -1.32 -15.27 12.78
C GLN A 25 -2.24 -15.34 14.02
N LEU A 26 -3.45 -15.89 13.85
CA LEU A 26 -4.36 -16.12 14.99
C LEU A 26 -3.80 -17.13 16.01
N THR A 27 -3.00 -18.10 15.55
CA THR A 27 -2.30 -19.05 16.47
C THR A 27 -1.15 -18.42 17.21
N GLN A 28 -0.54 -17.37 16.66
CA GLN A 28 0.53 -16.59 17.31
C GLN A 28 0.00 -15.55 18.31
N GLY A 29 -1.32 -15.54 18.58
CA GLY A 29 -1.93 -14.65 19.56
C GLY A 29 -2.38 -13.29 19.03
N PHE A 30 -2.30 -13.04 17.73
CA PHE A 30 -2.84 -11.80 17.14
C PHE A 30 -4.37 -11.86 17.08
N THR A 31 -4.99 -10.75 17.46
CA THR A 31 -6.45 -10.61 17.37
C THR A 31 -6.89 -10.34 15.92
N PRO A 32 -8.15 -10.67 15.53
CA PRO A 32 -8.69 -10.32 14.22
C PRO A 32 -8.59 -8.82 13.92
N GLN A 33 -8.71 -7.98 14.94
CA GLN A 33 -8.56 -6.52 14.83
C GLN A 33 -7.14 -6.12 14.47
N GLN A 34 -6.13 -6.72 15.13
CA GLN A 34 -4.71 -6.45 14.83
C GLN A 34 -4.34 -6.91 13.42
N ILE A 35 -4.87 -8.05 12.97
CA ILE A 35 -4.64 -8.54 11.59
C ILE A 35 -5.30 -7.60 10.58
N ALA A 36 -6.56 -7.20 10.81
CA ALA A 36 -7.25 -6.25 9.93
C ALA A 36 -6.52 -4.90 9.86
N LEU A 37 -6.01 -4.40 10.99
CA LEU A 37 -5.23 -3.17 11.07
C LEU A 37 -3.89 -3.31 10.34
N THR A 38 -3.21 -4.44 10.49
CA THR A 38 -1.95 -4.73 9.76
C THR A 38 -2.15 -4.69 8.26
N LEU A 39 -3.24 -5.31 7.76
CA LEU A 39 -3.58 -5.29 6.33
C LEU A 39 -3.93 -3.89 5.84
N ALA A 40 -4.78 -3.18 6.58
CA ALA A 40 -5.22 -1.84 6.23
C ALA A 40 -4.05 -0.85 6.17
N LEU A 41 -3.23 -0.80 7.21
CA LEU A 41 -2.06 0.07 7.26
C LEU A 41 -0.98 -0.38 6.27
N GLY A 42 -0.77 -1.69 6.13
CA GLY A 42 0.19 -2.23 5.16
C GLY A 42 -0.10 -1.78 3.73
N VAL A 43 -1.34 -1.88 3.27
CA VAL A 43 -1.74 -1.40 1.94
C VAL A 43 -1.66 0.12 1.85
N SER A 44 -2.23 0.85 2.84
CA SER A 44 -2.28 2.31 2.78
C SER A 44 -0.90 2.96 2.81
N LEU A 45 0.02 2.45 3.64
CA LEU A 45 1.41 2.92 3.71
C LEU A 45 2.22 2.50 2.48
N ALA A 46 1.93 1.32 1.90
CA ALA A 46 2.57 0.87 0.68
C ALA A 46 2.28 1.79 -0.52
N LEU A 47 1.14 2.47 -0.51
CA LEU A 47 0.76 3.43 -1.57
C LEU A 47 1.37 4.82 -1.39
N PHE A 48 2.23 5.02 -0.39
CA PHE A 48 2.93 6.30 -0.19
C PHE A 48 3.74 6.66 -1.44
N PRO A 49 3.61 7.89 -1.98
CA PRO A 49 4.14 8.24 -3.30
C PRO A 49 5.64 8.52 -3.34
N ILE A 50 6.40 8.00 -2.38
CA ILE A 50 7.87 8.01 -2.41
C ILE A 50 8.36 6.58 -2.41
N LEU A 51 8.98 6.18 -3.52
CA LEU A 51 9.56 4.85 -3.69
C LEU A 51 10.69 4.62 -2.67
N GLY A 52 10.65 3.44 -2.04
CA GLY A 52 11.66 3.04 -1.04
C GLY A 52 11.35 3.49 0.40
N ALA A 53 10.59 4.57 0.62
CA ALA A 53 10.24 5.00 1.97
C ALA A 53 9.16 4.11 2.63
N THR A 54 8.37 3.40 1.85
CA THR A 54 7.25 2.58 2.32
C THR A 54 7.67 1.48 3.27
N THR A 55 8.79 0.82 3.01
CA THR A 55 9.34 -0.23 3.88
C THR A 55 9.68 0.31 5.27
N PHE A 56 10.32 1.48 5.32
CA PHE A 56 10.65 2.14 6.58
C PHE A 56 9.38 2.60 7.32
N LEU A 57 8.43 3.23 6.62
CA LEU A 57 7.15 3.65 7.19
C LEU A 57 6.37 2.47 7.77
N CYS A 58 6.26 1.37 7.03
CA CYS A 58 5.62 0.15 7.51
C CYS A 58 6.32 -0.42 8.76
N ALA A 59 7.66 -0.42 8.79
CA ALA A 59 8.42 -0.89 9.93
C ALA A 59 8.17 -0.05 11.19
N VAL A 60 8.23 1.28 11.07
CA VAL A 60 8.02 2.21 12.18
C VAL A 60 6.60 2.10 12.72
N VAL A 61 5.60 2.12 11.85
CA VAL A 61 4.18 2.05 12.25
C VAL A 61 3.87 0.69 12.89
N ALA A 62 4.37 -0.40 12.33
CA ALA A 62 4.16 -1.73 12.90
C ALA A 62 4.85 -1.88 14.26
N PHE A 63 6.02 -1.27 14.46
CA PHE A 63 6.71 -1.25 15.75
C PHE A 63 5.88 -0.49 16.81
N TRP A 64 5.41 0.73 16.49
CA TRP A 64 4.66 1.54 17.43
C TRP A 64 3.30 0.95 17.80
N LEU A 65 2.60 0.38 16.84
CA LEU A 65 1.27 -0.20 17.03
C LEU A 65 1.33 -1.69 17.43
N LYS A 66 2.53 -2.26 17.64
CA LYS A 66 2.75 -3.68 17.98
C LYS A 66 2.06 -4.63 16.99
N LEU A 67 2.12 -4.31 15.70
CA LEU A 67 1.58 -5.12 14.63
C LEU A 67 2.58 -6.17 14.16
N ASN A 68 2.12 -7.13 13.37
CA ASN A 68 2.98 -8.17 12.84
C ASN A 68 3.90 -7.63 11.75
N GLN A 69 5.19 -7.46 12.04
CA GLN A 69 6.22 -6.94 11.14
C GLN A 69 6.34 -7.75 9.83
N PRO A 70 6.48 -9.09 9.85
CA PRO A 70 6.54 -9.88 8.62
C PRO A 70 5.30 -9.70 7.73
N VAL A 71 4.11 -9.64 8.32
CA VAL A 71 2.86 -9.53 7.56
C VAL A 71 2.74 -8.16 6.91
N ILE A 72 3.02 -7.07 7.63
CA ILE A 72 2.92 -5.72 7.06
C ILE A 72 3.93 -5.52 5.91
N GLN A 73 5.15 -6.09 6.03
CA GLN A 73 6.16 -6.02 4.98
C GLN A 73 5.76 -6.85 3.75
N LEU A 74 5.18 -8.03 3.96
CA LEU A 74 4.65 -8.84 2.86
C LEU A 74 3.55 -8.09 2.10
N VAL A 75 2.62 -7.47 2.82
CA VAL A 75 1.55 -6.64 2.23
C VAL A 75 2.14 -5.46 1.47
N ASN A 76 3.13 -4.77 2.03
CA ASN A 76 3.84 -3.68 1.39
C ASN A 76 4.45 -4.12 0.05
N TRP A 77 5.16 -5.25 0.01
CA TRP A 77 5.78 -5.76 -1.22
C TRP A 77 4.75 -6.19 -2.28
N LEU A 78 3.67 -6.83 -1.86
CA LEU A 78 2.58 -7.21 -2.75
C LEU A 78 1.84 -6.01 -3.35
N ALA A 79 1.86 -4.87 -2.66
CA ALA A 79 1.22 -3.64 -3.11
C ALA A 79 2.10 -2.81 -4.07
N TYR A 80 3.38 -3.14 -4.30
CA TYR A 80 4.25 -2.38 -5.21
C TYR A 80 3.68 -2.15 -6.61
N PRO A 81 3.09 -3.15 -7.30
CA PRO A 81 2.49 -2.90 -8.61
C PRO A 81 1.40 -1.83 -8.56
N LEU A 82 0.61 -1.84 -7.48
CA LEU A 82 -0.44 -0.85 -7.26
C LEU A 82 0.15 0.53 -6.91
N GLN A 83 1.23 0.59 -6.14
CA GLN A 83 1.96 1.82 -5.86
C GLN A 83 2.44 2.49 -7.15
N PHE A 84 3.06 1.74 -8.06
CA PHE A 84 3.48 2.28 -9.35
C PHE A 84 2.32 2.77 -10.19
N ALA A 85 1.21 2.04 -10.22
CA ALA A 85 0.01 2.43 -10.96
C ALA A 85 -0.63 3.70 -10.40
N LEU A 86 -0.60 3.91 -9.07
CA LEU A 86 -1.22 5.05 -8.40
C LEU A 86 -0.29 6.25 -8.19
N LEU A 87 1.00 6.12 -8.46
CA LEU A 87 1.98 7.20 -8.29
C LEU A 87 1.59 8.44 -9.09
N LEU A 88 1.38 8.29 -10.39
CA LEU A 88 0.95 9.40 -11.27
C LEU A 88 -0.43 9.94 -10.90
N PRO A 89 -1.47 9.12 -10.70
CA PRO A 89 -2.76 9.58 -10.17
C PRO A 89 -2.65 10.43 -8.91
N PHE A 90 -1.84 10.04 -7.92
CA PHE A 90 -1.65 10.84 -6.70
C PHE A 90 -1.01 12.20 -7.00
N ILE A 91 0.02 12.23 -7.83
CA ILE A 91 0.68 13.49 -8.23
C ILE A 91 -0.34 14.39 -8.94
N ARG A 92 -1.07 13.89 -9.93
CA ARG A 92 -2.07 14.66 -10.68
C ARG A 92 -3.23 15.15 -9.81
N CYS A 93 -3.70 14.30 -8.89
CA CYS A 93 -4.71 14.68 -7.91
C CYS A 93 -4.21 15.80 -7.00
N GLY A 94 -2.97 15.71 -6.50
CA GLY A 94 -2.35 16.73 -5.67
C GLY A 94 -2.14 18.05 -6.40
N GLU A 95 -1.65 18.01 -7.64
CA GLU A 95 -1.52 19.20 -8.50
C GLU A 95 -2.88 19.88 -8.70
N TRP A 96 -3.92 19.11 -8.99
CA TRP A 96 -5.28 19.63 -9.15
C TRP A 96 -5.83 20.25 -7.86
N LEU A 97 -5.68 19.58 -6.72
CA LEU A 97 -6.15 20.05 -5.42
C LEU A 97 -5.45 21.35 -4.98
N LEU A 98 -4.17 21.50 -5.31
CA LEU A 98 -3.35 22.64 -4.91
C LEU A 98 -3.29 23.72 -6.01
N HIS A 99 -4.05 23.57 -7.10
CA HIS A 99 -4.05 24.47 -8.26
C HIS A 99 -2.64 24.71 -8.82
N ALA A 100 -1.77 23.70 -8.71
CA ALA A 100 -0.39 23.75 -9.18
C ALA A 100 -0.33 23.41 -10.69
N PRO A 101 0.59 24.04 -11.45
CA PRO A 101 0.77 23.70 -12.87
C PRO A 101 1.24 22.24 -12.99
N PRO A 102 0.70 21.46 -13.95
CA PRO A 102 1.09 20.07 -14.12
C PRO A 102 2.54 19.95 -14.60
N VAL A 103 3.35 19.21 -13.85
CA VAL A 103 4.75 18.97 -14.22
C VAL A 103 4.82 17.91 -15.32
N THR A 104 5.56 18.21 -16.39
CA THR A 104 5.78 17.24 -17.47
C THR A 104 6.77 16.17 -17.02
N ILE A 105 6.25 14.97 -16.75
CA ILE A 105 7.06 13.83 -16.33
C ILE A 105 7.56 13.10 -17.58
N SER A 106 8.75 13.48 -18.04
CA SER A 106 9.45 12.84 -19.15
C SER A 106 10.80 12.31 -18.66
N ILE A 107 10.99 11.00 -18.72
CA ILE A 107 12.22 10.34 -18.22
C ILE A 107 13.48 10.93 -18.87
N PRO A 108 13.55 11.16 -20.20
CA PRO A 108 14.73 11.78 -20.80
C PRO A 108 15.02 13.20 -20.29
N GLN A 109 13.96 14.02 -20.10
CA GLN A 109 14.09 15.37 -19.59
C GLN A 109 14.52 15.38 -18.11
N MET A 110 13.96 14.48 -17.31
CA MET A 110 14.35 14.29 -15.90
C MET A 110 15.84 13.95 -15.77
N LEU A 111 16.35 13.06 -16.62
CA LEU A 111 17.76 12.67 -16.62
C LEU A 111 18.67 13.82 -17.02
N GLN A 112 18.28 14.60 -18.05
CA GLN A 112 19.00 15.79 -18.46
C GLN A 112 19.03 16.88 -17.39
N GLN A 113 17.90 17.16 -16.75
CA GLN A 113 17.81 18.15 -15.66
C GLN A 113 18.63 17.72 -14.44
N PHE A 114 18.61 16.43 -14.11
CA PHE A 114 19.43 15.92 -12.99
C PHE A 114 20.92 16.13 -13.24
N HIS A 115 21.39 15.86 -14.46
CA HIS A 115 22.81 16.09 -14.82
C HIS A 115 23.18 17.57 -14.95
N ALA A 116 22.26 18.40 -15.46
CA ALA A 116 22.55 19.82 -15.70
C ALA A 116 22.46 20.68 -14.43
N ALA A 117 21.47 20.43 -13.57
CA ALA A 117 21.20 21.23 -12.38
C ALA A 117 20.52 20.40 -11.28
N PRO A 118 21.28 19.56 -10.52
CA PRO A 118 20.69 18.64 -9.55
C PRO A 118 19.91 19.34 -8.43
N GLY A 119 20.30 20.56 -8.04
CA GLY A 119 19.57 21.35 -7.04
C GLY A 119 18.18 21.79 -7.51
N ASN A 120 18.06 22.25 -8.75
CA ASN A 120 16.78 22.64 -9.36
C ASN A 120 15.89 21.40 -9.57
N PHE A 121 16.50 20.31 -10.01
CA PHE A 121 15.81 19.01 -10.14
C PHE A 121 15.18 18.59 -8.80
N LEU A 122 15.95 18.57 -7.72
CA LEU A 122 15.45 18.20 -6.40
C LEU A 122 14.32 19.13 -5.91
N ARG A 123 14.40 20.41 -6.21
CA ARG A 123 13.36 21.38 -5.85
C ARG A 123 12.07 21.13 -6.64
N GLU A 124 12.16 20.98 -7.95
CA GLU A 124 10.98 20.81 -8.81
C GLU A 124 10.30 19.46 -8.58
N PHE A 125 11.06 18.38 -8.58
CA PHE A 125 10.52 17.03 -8.36
C PHE A 125 10.18 16.77 -6.89
N GLY A 126 10.87 17.42 -5.94
CA GLY A 126 10.50 17.41 -4.53
C GLY A 126 9.14 18.04 -4.29
N LEU A 127 8.86 19.19 -4.90
CA LEU A 127 7.54 19.82 -4.84
C LEU A 127 6.46 18.95 -5.49
N THR A 128 6.75 18.37 -6.65
CA THR A 128 5.86 17.41 -7.32
C THR A 128 5.56 16.21 -6.43
N GLY A 129 6.57 15.68 -5.74
CA GLY A 129 6.40 14.61 -4.75
C GLY A 129 5.51 15.03 -3.58
N LEU A 130 5.65 16.28 -3.10
CA LEU A 130 4.79 16.83 -2.02
C LEU A 130 3.32 16.93 -2.44
N HIS A 131 3.02 17.25 -3.70
CA HIS A 131 1.64 17.22 -4.22
C HIS A 131 1.05 15.81 -4.11
N GLY A 132 1.83 14.79 -4.51
CA GLY A 132 1.41 13.38 -4.36
C GLY A 132 1.21 12.98 -2.90
N ILE A 133 2.08 13.40 -1.99
CA ILE A 133 1.96 13.14 -0.55
C ILE A 133 0.69 13.78 -0.01
N PHE A 134 0.37 15.00 -0.41
CA PHE A 134 -0.84 15.70 0.03
C PHE A 134 -2.10 14.93 -0.38
N ALA A 135 -2.20 14.52 -1.64
CA ALA A 135 -3.32 13.71 -2.13
C ALA A 135 -3.41 12.37 -1.39
N TRP A 136 -2.26 11.72 -1.15
CA TRP A 136 -2.20 10.48 -0.38
C TRP A 136 -2.66 10.69 1.07
N LEU A 137 -2.23 11.74 1.75
CA LEU A 137 -2.65 12.04 3.14
C LEU A 137 -4.16 12.19 3.28
N LEU A 138 -4.83 12.75 2.27
CA LEU A 138 -6.29 12.89 2.27
C LEU A 138 -6.99 11.55 2.01
N SER A 139 -6.45 10.73 1.12
CA SER A 139 -7.08 9.48 0.69
C SER A 139 -6.70 8.27 1.56
N ALA A 140 -5.49 8.22 2.11
CA ALA A 140 -4.98 7.07 2.86
C ALA A 140 -5.81 6.71 4.10
N PRO A 141 -6.28 7.65 4.94
CA PRO A 141 -7.13 7.31 6.09
C PRO A 141 -8.45 6.67 5.67
N MET A 142 -9.07 7.17 4.59
CA MET A 142 -10.31 6.63 4.05
C MET A 142 -10.11 5.22 3.49
N GLY A 143 -9.04 5.03 2.71
CA GLY A 143 -8.64 3.73 2.19
C GLY A 143 -8.33 2.73 3.30
N ALA A 144 -7.57 3.15 4.32
CA ALA A 144 -7.28 2.32 5.49
C ALA A 144 -8.55 1.91 6.25
N ALA A 145 -9.46 2.84 6.49
CA ALA A 145 -10.74 2.55 7.14
C ALA A 145 -11.57 1.54 6.32
N LEU A 146 -11.67 1.75 5.00
CA LEU A 146 -12.39 0.84 4.11
C LEU A 146 -11.80 -0.58 4.16
N ILE A 147 -10.49 -0.72 4.04
CA ILE A 147 -9.80 -2.01 4.09
C ILE A 147 -9.97 -2.64 5.48
N TYR A 148 -9.85 -1.87 6.55
CA TYR A 148 -10.01 -2.36 7.91
C TYR A 148 -11.40 -2.98 8.13
N PHE A 149 -12.47 -2.25 7.82
CA PHE A 149 -13.83 -2.73 8.05
C PHE A 149 -14.21 -3.89 7.14
N THR A 150 -13.76 -3.89 5.88
CA THR A 150 -14.00 -5.00 4.95
C THR A 150 -13.24 -6.26 5.35
N ALA A 151 -12.01 -6.14 5.86
CA ALA A 151 -11.22 -7.27 6.33
C ALA A 151 -11.67 -7.81 7.69
N LEU A 152 -12.15 -6.95 8.58
CA LEU A 152 -12.48 -7.33 9.95
C LEU A 152 -13.61 -8.37 10.03
N SER A 153 -14.64 -8.23 9.20
CA SER A 153 -15.81 -9.11 9.20
C SER A 153 -15.44 -10.59 8.92
N PRO A 154 -14.75 -10.92 7.82
CA PRO A 154 -14.33 -12.30 7.56
C PRO A 154 -13.31 -12.82 8.58
N LEU A 155 -12.42 -11.98 9.10
CA LEU A 155 -11.43 -12.37 10.11
C LEU A 155 -12.08 -12.78 11.42
N LYS A 156 -13.11 -12.06 11.88
CA LYS A 156 -13.91 -12.44 13.06
C LYS A 156 -14.60 -13.78 12.89
N LYS A 157 -15.18 -14.04 11.72
CA LYS A 157 -15.83 -15.33 11.42
C LYS A 157 -14.80 -16.48 11.46
N LEU A 158 -13.64 -16.31 10.88
CA LEU A 158 -12.56 -17.32 10.93
C LEU A 158 -12.08 -17.59 12.35
N ALA A 159 -11.97 -16.56 13.18
CA ALA A 159 -11.56 -16.71 14.56
C ALA A 159 -12.60 -17.47 15.42
N GLN A 160 -13.91 -17.34 15.12
CA GLN A 160 -14.99 -18.06 15.79
C GLN A 160 -15.02 -19.54 15.43
N LEU A 161 -14.72 -19.90 14.18
CA LEU A 161 -14.68 -21.30 13.72
C LEU A 161 -13.54 -22.12 14.35
N LYS A 162 -12.61 -21.46 15.04
CA LYS A 162 -11.46 -22.08 15.65
C LYS A 162 -11.60 -22.29 17.16
N LYS A 163 -12.63 -21.75 17.78
CA LYS A 163 -13.00 -22.04 19.18
C LYS A 163 -13.85 -23.30 19.27
#